data_80dad16a63fac6f6f3419ba5505340d6
#
_entry.id   80dad16a63fac6f6f3419ba5505340d6
#
_cell.length_a   1.000
_cell.length_b   1.000
_cell.length_c   1.000
_cell.angle_alpha   90.00
_cell.angle_beta   90.00
_cell.angle_gamma   90.00
#
_symmetry.space_group_name_H-M   'P 1'
#
loop_
_entity.id
_entity.type
_entity.pdbx_description
1 polymer ?
#
loop_
_entity_poly.entity_id
_entity_poly.type
_entity_poly.pdbx_seq_one_letter_code
_entity_poly.pdbx_strand_id
1 'polypeptide(L)'
;MVRALLFVVLAAALAGCGKSQPPVGKWEGGYEGGGDLVAARVEILASGQVKVMAPDITNAIGPREQVNQLRAQLAADLANGWSEVAPRSFDFDGKTFRKPGGVAPQMVWDKATNQMTLQLYIGARPALPVPLRPVDGFHDNPFASG
;
A
#
# COMPACT_ATOMS: atom_id res chain seq x y z
N MET A 1 28.10 1.60 60.65
CA MET A 1 28.68 1.00 59.43
C MET A 1 27.58 0.59 58.52
N VAL A 2 27.25 1.43 57.52
CA VAL A 2 26.19 1.18 56.57
C VAL A 2 26.84 0.73 55.25
N ARG A 3 26.65 -0.52 54.88
CA ARG A 3 27.12 -1.03 53.59
C ARG A 3 26.09 -0.71 52.52
N ALA A 4 26.40 0.23 51.66
CA ALA A 4 25.66 0.54 50.47
C ALA A 4 25.89 -0.56 49.42
N LEU A 5 24.88 -1.34 49.12
CA LEU A 5 24.81 -2.26 47.99
C LEU A 5 24.50 -1.47 46.72
N LEU A 6 25.50 -1.31 45.87
CA LEU A 6 25.34 -0.77 44.53
C LEU A 6 24.73 -1.85 43.65
N PHE A 7 23.43 -1.74 43.32
CA PHE A 7 22.83 -2.54 42.24
C PHE A 7 23.16 -1.89 40.91
N VAL A 8 24.13 -2.47 40.22
CA VAL A 8 24.35 -2.17 38.80
C VAL A 8 23.29 -2.91 37.99
N VAL A 9 22.27 -2.21 37.56
CA VAL A 9 21.29 -2.73 36.58
C VAL A 9 21.97 -2.67 35.21
N LEU A 10 22.48 -3.82 34.78
CA LEU A 10 22.98 -4.00 33.41
C LEU A 10 21.75 -4.08 32.47
N ALA A 11 21.37 -2.97 31.88
CA ALA A 11 20.40 -2.94 30.80
C ALA A 11 21.04 -3.56 29.57
N ALA A 12 20.84 -4.85 29.39
CA ALA A 12 21.16 -5.52 28.14
C ALA A 12 20.25 -4.97 27.04
N ALA A 13 20.75 -4.04 26.25
CA ALA A 13 20.13 -3.64 25.00
C ALA A 13 20.17 -4.86 24.07
N LEU A 14 19.09 -5.63 24.03
CA LEU A 14 18.84 -6.60 23.00
C LEU A 14 18.62 -5.82 21.70
N ALA A 15 19.71 -5.54 21.00
CA ALA A 15 19.66 -5.18 19.59
C ALA A 15 19.20 -6.43 18.83
N GLY A 16 17.89 -6.72 18.93
CA GLY A 16 17.26 -7.69 18.07
C GLY A 16 17.39 -7.17 16.65
N CYS A 17 17.94 -7.97 15.74
CA CYS A 17 17.76 -7.82 14.31
C CYS A 17 16.28 -8.00 14.00
N GLY A 18 15.46 -7.04 14.41
CA GLY A 18 14.04 -7.01 14.17
C GLY A 18 13.83 -6.76 12.68
N LYS A 19 13.13 -7.66 12.00
CA LYS A 19 12.60 -7.39 10.66
C LYS A 19 11.86 -6.06 10.74
N SER A 20 12.11 -5.16 9.79
CA SER A 20 11.38 -3.90 9.69
C SER A 20 9.88 -4.20 9.66
N GLN A 21 9.10 -3.51 10.50
CA GLN A 21 7.67 -3.70 10.50
C GLN A 21 7.03 -2.81 9.44
N PRO A 22 6.07 -3.34 8.66
CA PRO A 22 5.31 -2.53 7.72
C PRO A 22 4.53 -1.42 8.46
N PRO A 23 4.34 -0.25 7.82
CA PRO A 23 3.50 0.81 8.37
C PRO A 23 2.05 0.34 8.43
N VAL A 24 1.40 0.48 9.58
CA VAL A 24 -0.04 0.19 9.73
C VAL A 24 -0.83 1.38 9.21
N GLY A 25 -1.87 1.13 8.39
CA GLY A 25 -2.71 2.20 7.87
C GLY A 25 -3.41 1.85 6.56
N LYS A 26 -4.00 2.87 5.96
CA LYS A 26 -4.76 2.78 4.71
C LYS A 26 -4.21 3.77 3.70
N TRP A 27 -4.15 3.33 2.45
CA TRP A 27 -3.74 4.15 1.31
C TRP A 27 -4.70 3.91 0.17
N GLU A 28 -5.04 4.96 -0.55
CA GLU A 28 -5.85 4.87 -1.75
C GLU A 28 -5.37 5.84 -2.81
N GLY A 29 -5.71 5.58 -4.04
CA GLY A 29 -5.40 6.47 -5.15
C GLY A 29 -5.79 5.89 -6.48
N GLY A 30 -5.41 6.60 -7.51
CA GLY A 30 -5.63 6.19 -8.87
C GLY A 30 -4.53 6.69 -9.78
N TYR A 31 -4.49 6.12 -10.96
CA TYR A 31 -3.60 6.50 -12.05
C TYR A 31 -4.42 6.73 -13.31
N GLU A 32 -4.14 7.81 -14.01
CA GLU A 32 -4.65 8.08 -15.34
C GLU A 32 -3.49 8.57 -16.21
N GLY A 33 -3.16 7.79 -17.23
CA GLY A 33 -2.06 8.15 -18.15
C GLY A 33 -1.86 7.10 -19.23
N GLY A 34 -1.39 7.54 -20.40
CA GLY A 34 -1.14 6.62 -21.51
C GLY A 34 -2.38 5.88 -22.05
N GLY A 35 -3.58 6.35 -21.72
CA GLY A 35 -4.84 5.67 -22.03
C GLY A 35 -5.25 4.62 -21.01
N ASP A 36 -4.52 4.46 -19.93
CA ASP A 36 -4.84 3.53 -18.84
C ASP A 36 -5.47 4.30 -17.66
N LEU A 37 -6.47 3.68 -17.04
CA LEU A 37 -7.14 4.16 -15.84
C LEU A 37 -7.16 3.03 -14.80
N VAL A 38 -6.71 3.32 -13.60
CA VAL A 38 -6.66 2.36 -12.46
C VAL A 38 -7.05 3.08 -11.18
N ALA A 39 -7.78 2.38 -10.32
CA ALA A 39 -7.99 2.77 -8.93
C ALA A 39 -7.47 1.67 -8.00
N ALA A 40 -6.95 2.02 -6.83
CA ALA A 40 -6.46 1.01 -5.89
C ALA A 40 -6.66 1.43 -4.43
N ARG A 41 -6.81 0.42 -3.58
CA ARG A 41 -6.81 0.50 -2.11
C ARG A 41 -5.79 -0.46 -1.53
N VAL A 42 -5.09 -0.02 -0.51
CA VAL A 42 -4.17 -0.83 0.28
C VAL A 42 -4.47 -0.59 1.76
N GLU A 43 -4.53 -1.65 2.55
CA GLU A 43 -4.60 -1.58 4.00
C GLU A 43 -3.56 -2.51 4.61
N ILE A 44 -2.71 -1.98 5.45
CA ILE A 44 -1.73 -2.75 6.21
C ILE A 44 -2.26 -2.90 7.62
N LEU A 45 -2.51 -4.14 8.01
CA LEU A 45 -3.08 -4.50 9.29
C LEU A 45 -2.01 -4.50 10.39
N ALA A 46 -2.44 -4.42 11.65
CA ALA A 46 -1.55 -4.52 12.81
C ALA A 46 -0.75 -5.84 12.85
N SER A 47 -1.26 -6.89 12.21
CA SER A 47 -0.54 -8.16 12.02
C SER A 47 0.64 -8.08 11.04
N GLY A 48 0.76 -6.99 10.27
CA GLY A 48 1.70 -6.85 9.16
C GLY A 48 1.20 -7.44 7.84
N GLN A 49 0.04 -8.09 7.83
CA GLN A 49 -0.60 -8.54 6.60
C GLN A 49 -1.19 -7.36 5.84
N VAL A 50 -1.33 -7.52 4.54
CA VAL A 50 -1.75 -6.46 3.62
C VAL A 50 -2.95 -6.92 2.80
N LYS A 51 -3.99 -6.08 2.78
CA LYS A 51 -5.08 -6.17 1.81
C LYS A 51 -4.75 -5.23 0.65
N VAL A 52 -4.79 -5.74 -0.57
CA VAL A 52 -4.55 -4.95 -1.79
C VAL A 52 -5.66 -5.26 -2.77
N MET A 53 -6.28 -4.23 -3.30
CA MET A 53 -7.23 -4.32 -4.40
C MET A 53 -6.94 -3.24 -5.43
N ALA A 54 -6.77 -3.67 -6.66
CA ALA A 54 -6.78 -2.83 -7.84
C ALA A 54 -7.69 -3.54 -8.84
N PRO A 55 -8.91 -3.04 -9.08
CA PRO A 55 -9.74 -3.54 -10.15
C PRO A 55 -9.03 -3.40 -11.49
N ASP A 56 -9.55 -4.06 -12.51
CA ASP A 56 -8.93 -4.12 -13.82
C ASP A 56 -8.47 -2.76 -14.35
N ILE A 57 -7.36 -2.78 -15.08
CA ILE A 57 -6.89 -1.62 -15.80
C ILE A 57 -7.84 -1.37 -16.96
N THR A 58 -8.45 -0.21 -16.95
CA THR A 58 -9.46 0.18 -17.93
C THR A 58 -8.85 1.10 -18.98
N ASN A 59 -9.15 0.86 -20.24
CA ASN A 59 -8.81 1.78 -21.32
C ASN A 59 -9.68 3.04 -21.22
N ALA A 60 -9.05 4.19 -21.03
CA ALA A 60 -9.69 5.49 -20.82
C ALA A 60 -9.44 6.45 -22.01
N ILE A 61 -9.40 5.94 -23.22
CA ILE A 61 -9.30 6.73 -24.44
C ILE A 61 -10.71 7.14 -24.86
N GLY A 62 -11.00 8.44 -24.86
CA GLY A 62 -12.30 8.94 -25.28
C GLY A 62 -12.65 10.34 -24.74
N PRO A 63 -13.89 10.78 -24.95
CA PRO A 63 -14.37 12.05 -24.41
C PRO A 63 -14.28 12.08 -22.87
N ARG A 64 -14.05 13.27 -22.33
CA ARG A 64 -13.88 13.47 -20.88
C ARG A 64 -15.02 12.90 -20.04
N GLU A 65 -16.23 13.03 -20.53
CA GLU A 65 -17.41 12.50 -19.84
C GLU A 65 -17.41 10.98 -19.73
N GLN A 66 -17.00 10.30 -20.79
CA GLN A 66 -16.86 8.84 -20.78
C GLN A 66 -15.77 8.40 -19.79
N VAL A 67 -14.63 9.11 -19.74
CA VAL A 67 -13.56 8.84 -18.77
C VAL A 67 -14.06 9.04 -17.33
N ASN A 68 -14.87 10.07 -17.07
CA ASN A 68 -15.47 10.30 -15.75
C ASN A 68 -16.45 9.17 -15.35
N GLN A 69 -17.22 8.64 -16.29
CA GLN A 69 -18.08 7.47 -16.03
C GLN A 69 -17.27 6.23 -15.68
N LEU A 70 -16.15 5.99 -16.40
CA LEU A 70 -15.24 4.89 -16.09
C LEU A 70 -14.60 5.04 -14.70
N ARG A 71 -14.23 6.25 -14.30
CA ARG A 71 -13.73 6.52 -12.95
C ARG A 71 -14.77 6.18 -11.89
N ALA A 72 -16.01 6.59 -12.08
CA ALA A 72 -17.10 6.30 -11.16
C ALA A 72 -17.36 4.80 -11.06
N GLN A 73 -17.30 4.08 -12.18
CA GLN A 73 -17.44 2.62 -12.19
C GLN A 73 -16.31 1.93 -11.44
N LEU A 74 -15.04 2.29 -11.71
CA LEU A 74 -13.89 1.72 -11.00
C LEU A 74 -13.94 1.99 -9.50
N ALA A 75 -14.39 3.18 -9.10
CA ALA A 75 -14.58 3.52 -7.69
C ALA A 75 -15.66 2.63 -7.04
N ALA A 76 -16.77 2.39 -7.72
CA ALA A 76 -17.83 1.51 -7.24
C ALA A 76 -17.37 0.05 -7.15
N ASP A 77 -16.67 -0.46 -8.15
CA ASP A 77 -16.13 -1.82 -8.16
C ASP A 77 -15.13 -2.04 -7.02
N LEU A 78 -14.28 -1.04 -6.78
CA LEU A 78 -13.33 -1.04 -5.67
C LEU A 78 -14.03 -1.07 -4.31
N ALA A 79 -15.07 -0.27 -4.13
CA ALA A 79 -15.85 -0.21 -2.89
C ALA A 79 -16.60 -1.53 -2.63
N ASN A 80 -17.26 -2.07 -3.66
CA ASN A 80 -18.06 -3.29 -3.56
C ASN A 80 -17.20 -4.53 -3.31
N GLY A 81 -16.04 -4.63 -3.94
CA GLY A 81 -15.16 -5.79 -3.81
C GLY A 81 -14.26 -5.77 -2.56
N TRP A 82 -14.16 -4.64 -1.87
CA TRP A 82 -13.21 -4.49 -0.76
C TRP A 82 -13.45 -5.44 0.41
N SER A 83 -14.67 -5.74 0.75
CA SER A 83 -15.01 -6.65 1.86
C SER A 83 -14.52 -8.08 1.63
N GLU A 84 -14.39 -8.50 0.39
CA GLU A 84 -13.99 -9.85 -0.01
C GLU A 84 -12.46 -10.03 -0.14
N VAL A 85 -11.69 -8.93 -0.05
CA VAL A 85 -10.24 -9.00 -0.15
C VAL A 85 -9.64 -9.68 1.06
N ALA A 86 -9.00 -10.83 0.84
CA ALA A 86 -8.27 -11.53 1.90
C ALA A 86 -6.91 -10.88 2.15
N PRO A 87 -6.49 -10.70 3.43
CA PRO A 87 -5.15 -10.28 3.76
C PRO A 87 -4.09 -11.26 3.28
N ARG A 88 -2.95 -10.74 2.83
CA ARG A 88 -1.81 -11.53 2.35
C ARG A 88 -0.54 -11.11 3.06
N SER A 89 0.41 -12.03 3.18
CA SER A 89 1.76 -11.75 3.69
C SER A 89 2.66 -11.28 2.55
N PHE A 90 3.50 -10.30 2.86
CA PHE A 90 4.58 -9.82 2.00
C PHE A 90 5.89 -9.79 2.78
N ASP A 91 7.00 -9.96 2.09
CA ASP A 91 8.32 -9.66 2.62
C ASP A 91 8.53 -8.14 2.55
N PHE A 92 8.87 -7.53 3.69
CA PHE A 92 9.10 -6.08 3.80
C PHE A 92 10.50 -5.78 4.32
N ASP A 93 11.24 -4.96 3.60
CA ASP A 93 12.63 -4.59 3.91
C ASP A 93 12.79 -3.21 4.55
N GLY A 94 11.69 -2.57 4.97
CA GLY A 94 11.66 -1.19 5.48
C GLY A 94 11.22 -0.16 4.43
N LYS A 95 11.16 -0.54 3.17
CA LYS A 95 10.74 0.31 2.06
C LYS A 95 9.90 -0.43 1.02
N THR A 96 10.27 -1.66 0.68
CA THR A 96 9.70 -2.40 -0.44
C THR A 96 8.98 -3.65 0.04
N PHE A 97 7.78 -3.86 -0.49
CA PHE A 97 7.01 -5.07 -0.30
C PHE A 97 7.18 -5.99 -1.50
N ARG A 98 7.47 -7.27 -1.25
CA ARG A 98 7.61 -8.31 -2.27
C ARG A 98 6.75 -9.51 -1.91
N LYS A 99 6.31 -10.27 -2.90
CA LYS A 99 5.73 -11.59 -2.63
C LYS A 99 6.78 -12.45 -1.90
N PRO A 100 6.37 -13.33 -0.96
CA PRO A 100 7.31 -14.19 -0.27
C PRO A 100 8.21 -14.95 -1.23
N GLY A 101 9.54 -14.79 -1.06
CA GLY A 101 10.56 -15.37 -1.96
C GLY A 101 10.66 -14.71 -3.34
N GLY A 102 9.86 -13.67 -3.62
CA GLY A 102 9.91 -12.94 -4.88
C GLY A 102 10.92 -11.80 -4.87
N VAL A 103 11.40 -11.41 -6.05
CA VAL A 103 12.33 -10.29 -6.23
C VAL A 103 11.64 -9.01 -6.72
N ALA A 104 10.54 -9.15 -7.45
CA ALA A 104 9.82 -8.01 -8.02
C ALA A 104 9.09 -7.21 -6.92
N PRO A 105 9.29 -5.88 -6.85
CA PRO A 105 8.57 -5.04 -5.91
C PRO A 105 7.07 -5.02 -6.25
N GLN A 106 6.21 -5.28 -5.27
CA GLN A 106 4.76 -5.16 -5.43
C GLN A 106 4.27 -3.78 -4.99
N MET A 107 4.90 -3.25 -3.95
CA MET A 107 4.63 -1.90 -3.44
C MET A 107 5.93 -1.29 -2.93
N VAL A 108 6.01 0.03 -3.00
CA VAL A 108 7.12 0.82 -2.44
C VAL A 108 6.53 1.90 -1.54
N TRP A 109 6.99 1.94 -0.29
CA TRP A 109 6.57 2.93 0.69
C TRP A 109 7.65 4.00 0.87
N ASP A 110 7.26 5.26 0.72
CA ASP A 110 8.09 6.40 1.07
C ASP A 110 7.76 6.84 2.50
N LYS A 111 8.65 6.55 3.42
CA LYS A 111 8.48 6.88 4.83
C LYS A 111 8.43 8.39 5.08
N ALA A 112 9.14 9.20 4.29
CA ALA A 112 9.23 10.64 4.50
C ALA A 112 7.90 11.34 4.20
N THR A 113 7.18 10.87 3.17
CA THR A 113 5.89 11.43 2.74
C THR A 113 4.70 10.58 3.14
N ASN A 114 4.94 9.38 3.71
CA ASN A 114 3.93 8.36 3.97
C ASN A 114 3.11 7.98 2.72
N GLN A 115 3.71 8.07 1.54
CA GLN A 115 3.06 7.66 0.30
C GLN A 115 3.42 6.23 -0.06
N MET A 116 2.49 5.54 -0.72
CA MET A 116 2.66 4.19 -1.22
C MET A 116 2.58 4.21 -2.75
N THR A 117 3.44 3.47 -3.43
CA THR A 117 3.31 3.23 -4.87
C THR A 117 3.05 1.75 -5.10
N LEU A 118 1.90 1.43 -5.65
CA LEU A 118 1.56 0.06 -6.07
C LEU A 118 2.12 -0.18 -7.47
N GLN A 119 2.81 -1.31 -7.66
CA GLN A 119 3.37 -1.71 -8.95
C GLN A 119 2.47 -2.75 -9.61
N LEU A 120 1.82 -2.40 -10.72
CA LEU A 120 0.98 -3.33 -11.47
C LEU A 120 1.74 -3.87 -12.67
N TYR A 121 1.87 -5.19 -12.72
CA TYR A 121 2.57 -5.90 -13.79
C TYR A 121 1.56 -6.40 -14.82
N ILE A 122 1.68 -5.93 -16.07
CA ILE A 122 0.78 -6.26 -17.15
C ILE A 122 1.57 -6.94 -18.26
N GLY A 123 1.60 -8.24 -18.27
CA GLY A 123 2.35 -9.01 -19.25
C GLY A 123 3.84 -8.61 -19.27
N ALA A 124 4.38 -8.36 -20.47
CA ALA A 124 5.77 -7.97 -20.65
C ALA A 124 6.03 -6.45 -20.59
N ARG A 125 5.01 -5.65 -20.27
CA ARG A 125 5.17 -4.20 -20.12
C ARG A 125 5.96 -3.84 -18.85
N PRO A 126 6.60 -2.67 -18.81
CA PRO A 126 7.07 -2.12 -17.54
C PRO A 126 5.92 -2.03 -16.53
N ALA A 127 6.23 -2.19 -15.25
CA ALA A 127 5.22 -2.05 -14.21
C ALA A 127 4.57 -0.67 -14.25
N LEU A 128 3.25 -0.63 -14.11
CA LEU A 128 2.48 0.61 -14.00
C LEU A 128 2.52 1.08 -12.54
N PRO A 129 3.16 2.23 -12.23
CA PRO A 129 3.20 2.74 -10.87
C PRO A 129 1.91 3.49 -10.54
N VAL A 130 1.13 2.98 -9.58
CA VAL A 130 -0.08 3.64 -9.10
C VAL A 130 0.23 4.36 -7.79
N PRO A 131 0.22 5.69 -7.75
CA PRO A 131 0.46 6.45 -6.53
C PRO A 131 -0.75 6.37 -5.61
N LEU A 132 -0.49 6.09 -4.34
CA LEU A 132 -1.50 6.01 -3.29
C LEU A 132 -1.13 6.98 -2.16
N ARG A 133 -2.13 7.72 -1.66
CA ARG A 133 -2.00 8.62 -0.52
C ARG A 133 -2.51 7.96 0.75
N PRO A 134 -1.97 8.30 1.93
CA PRO A 134 -2.51 7.84 3.20
C PRO A 134 -3.89 8.46 3.45
N VAL A 135 -4.79 7.66 4.03
CA VAL A 135 -6.15 8.07 4.39
C VAL A 135 -6.54 7.48 5.74
N ASP A 136 -7.38 8.19 6.50
CA ASP A 136 -7.95 7.67 7.75
C ASP A 136 -9.06 6.66 7.48
N GLY A 137 -9.80 6.86 6.40
CA GLY A 137 -10.84 5.98 5.89
C GLY A 137 -10.90 6.08 4.37
N PHE A 138 -11.31 5.02 3.70
CA PHE A 138 -11.45 5.03 2.25
C PHE A 138 -12.59 5.94 1.80
N HIS A 139 -12.35 6.69 0.74
CA HIS A 139 -13.32 7.58 0.13
C HIS A 139 -14.08 6.88 -0.99
N ASP A 140 -15.27 7.38 -1.32
CA ASP A 140 -16.05 6.86 -2.44
C ASP A 140 -15.33 7.06 -3.79
N ASN A 141 -14.55 8.14 -3.91
CA ASN A 141 -13.78 8.43 -5.11
C ASN A 141 -12.27 8.48 -4.81
N PRO A 142 -11.52 7.41 -5.10
CA PRO A 142 -10.07 7.37 -4.88
C PRO A 142 -9.27 8.29 -5.80
N PHE A 143 -9.85 8.79 -6.88
CA PHE A 143 -9.22 9.75 -7.80
C PHE A 143 -9.30 11.20 -7.32
N ALA A 144 -10.14 11.50 -6.34
CA ALA A 144 -10.23 12.85 -5.81
C ALA A 144 -8.92 13.22 -5.10
N SER A 145 -8.29 14.28 -5.58
CA SER A 145 -7.21 14.93 -4.85
C SER A 145 -7.80 15.54 -3.58
N GLY A 146 -7.27 15.16 -2.43
CA GLY A 146 -7.60 15.81 -1.16
C GLY A 146 -7.08 17.23 -1.13
#